data_5f7b7ceb9e99b142902e5b5d2c09eac2
#
_entry.id   5f7b7ceb9e99b142902e5b5d2c09eac2
#
_cell.length_a   1.000
_cell.length_b   1.000
_cell.length_c   1.000
_cell.angle_alpha   90.00
_cell.angle_beta   90.00
_cell.angle_gamma   90.00
#
_symmetry.space_group_name_H-M   'P 1'
#
loop_
_entity.id
_entity.type
_entity.pdbx_description
1 polymer ?
#
loop_
_entity_poly.entity_id
_entity_poly.type
_entity_poly.pdbx_seq_one_letter_code
_entity_poly.pdbx_strand_id
1 'polypeptide(L)'
;MTAVRPSEQTGLLRVSPHLHTGRMDEVLRAELARRVEADQAMRRAWPARPGDDADEDELARLGAVDEDNTAWLRNVVAEHGWPDSSLVGEAGAHDAWLLAQHADHDPVFQAECLELLAAAVDSGAASPADLAYLTDRVRRARGDLQLYGTQFWRGADGLGELRPQPIAEPDRLDERRAAAGLGPFDEYRALMTNPRD
;
A
#
# COMPACT_ATOMS: atom_id res chain seq x y z
N MET A 1 -42.95 -31.34 23.08
CA MET A 1 -41.51 -31.24 23.44
C MET A 1 -40.73 -31.36 22.14
N THR A 2 -40.37 -30.21 21.57
CA THR A 2 -39.72 -30.12 20.27
C THR A 2 -38.26 -29.69 20.52
N ALA A 3 -37.34 -30.57 20.18
CA ALA A 3 -35.92 -30.36 20.40
C ALA A 3 -35.37 -29.33 19.38
N VAL A 4 -34.76 -28.25 19.87
CA VAL A 4 -34.02 -27.25 19.11
C VAL A 4 -32.63 -27.81 18.81
N ARG A 5 -32.24 -27.85 17.53
CA ARG A 5 -30.89 -28.18 17.10
C ARG A 5 -29.98 -26.98 17.30
N PRO A 6 -28.71 -27.15 17.73
CA PRO A 6 -27.76 -26.06 17.81
C PRO A 6 -27.25 -25.70 16.42
N SER A 7 -27.12 -24.39 16.21
CA SER A 7 -26.61 -23.73 15.02
C SER A 7 -25.14 -24.07 14.74
N GLU A 8 -24.84 -24.27 13.45
CA GLU A 8 -23.52 -24.50 12.90
C GLU A 8 -22.57 -23.36 13.21
N GLN A 9 -21.46 -23.71 13.83
CA GLN A 9 -20.32 -22.79 14.04
C GLN A 9 -19.64 -22.56 12.69
N THR A 10 -19.67 -21.30 12.26
CA THR A 10 -18.87 -20.80 11.14
C THR A 10 -17.38 -21.01 11.46
N GLY A 11 -16.75 -21.94 10.76
CA GLY A 11 -15.33 -22.24 10.90
C GLY A 11 -14.48 -21.06 10.40
N LEU A 12 -13.95 -20.29 11.32
CA LEU A 12 -12.80 -19.42 11.06
C LEU A 12 -11.64 -20.31 10.62
N LEU A 13 -11.26 -20.22 9.35
CA LEU A 13 -10.03 -20.80 8.84
C LEU A 13 -8.86 -20.21 9.64
N ARG A 14 -8.36 -20.97 10.59
CA ARG A 14 -7.08 -20.68 11.24
C ARG A 14 -5.99 -20.86 10.18
N VAL A 15 -5.50 -19.75 9.65
CA VAL A 15 -4.23 -19.72 8.93
C VAL A 15 -3.17 -20.13 9.94
N SER A 16 -2.65 -21.34 9.81
CA SER A 16 -1.50 -21.79 10.61
C SER A 16 -0.31 -20.90 10.27
N PRO A 17 0.38 -20.29 11.25
CA PRO A 17 1.63 -19.61 10.97
C PRO A 17 2.63 -20.67 10.49
N HIS A 18 2.94 -20.67 9.21
CA HIS A 18 4.04 -21.46 8.70
C HIS A 18 5.31 -20.95 9.38
N LEU A 19 5.93 -21.79 10.22
CA LEU A 19 7.25 -21.56 10.79
C LEU A 19 8.24 -21.45 9.63
N HIS A 20 8.54 -20.22 9.24
CA HIS A 20 9.61 -19.94 8.29
C HIS A 20 10.91 -20.40 8.94
N THR A 21 11.59 -21.32 8.30
CA THR A 21 12.89 -21.89 8.72
C THR A 21 13.99 -20.85 8.47
N GLY A 22 13.97 -19.69 9.09
CA GLY A 22 15.04 -18.70 9.19
C GLY A 22 15.90 -18.35 7.96
N ARG A 23 15.50 -18.81 6.77
CA ARG A 23 16.17 -18.51 5.50
C ARG A 23 15.27 -17.66 4.63
N MET A 24 15.81 -16.52 4.18
CA MET A 24 15.16 -15.61 3.25
C MET A 24 14.76 -16.33 1.96
N ASP A 25 13.56 -16.06 1.45
CA ASP A 25 13.13 -16.53 0.13
C ASP A 25 13.69 -15.61 -0.96
N GLU A 26 14.85 -15.98 -1.48
CA GLU A 26 15.56 -15.20 -2.50
C GLU A 26 14.80 -15.16 -3.84
N VAL A 27 14.01 -16.19 -4.16
CA VAL A 27 13.23 -16.24 -5.41
C VAL A 27 12.07 -15.26 -5.31
N LEU A 28 11.35 -15.29 -4.21
CA LEU A 28 10.25 -14.35 -3.95
C LEU A 28 10.75 -12.90 -3.89
N ARG A 29 11.87 -12.67 -3.20
CA ARG A 29 12.51 -11.34 -3.14
C ARG A 29 12.89 -10.82 -4.53
N ALA A 30 13.52 -11.67 -5.36
CA ALA A 30 13.92 -11.27 -6.71
C ALA A 30 12.71 -10.96 -7.61
N GLU A 31 11.61 -11.70 -7.47
CA GLU A 31 10.38 -11.43 -8.24
C GLU A 31 9.68 -10.15 -7.77
N LEU A 32 9.63 -9.86 -6.47
CA LEU A 32 9.17 -8.58 -5.94
C LEU A 32 9.95 -7.41 -6.57
N ALA A 33 11.28 -7.46 -6.51
CA ALA A 33 12.13 -6.42 -7.07
C ALA A 33 11.92 -6.21 -8.57
N ARG A 34 11.78 -7.32 -9.34
CA ARG A 34 11.51 -7.26 -10.78
C ARG A 34 10.16 -6.57 -11.09
N ARG A 35 9.12 -6.90 -10.33
CA ARG A 35 7.78 -6.33 -10.49
C ARG A 35 7.75 -4.85 -10.15
N VAL A 36 8.37 -4.47 -9.05
CA VAL A 36 8.49 -3.07 -8.64
C VAL A 36 9.28 -2.27 -9.67
N GLU A 37 10.41 -2.79 -10.20
CA GLU A 37 11.17 -2.09 -11.23
C GLU A 37 10.32 -1.84 -12.48
N ALA A 38 9.53 -2.82 -12.93
CA ALA A 38 8.63 -2.67 -14.08
C ALA A 38 7.53 -1.62 -13.80
N ASP A 39 6.89 -1.68 -12.63
CA ASP A 39 5.88 -0.72 -12.18
C ASP A 39 6.45 0.71 -12.14
N GLN A 40 7.59 0.88 -11.49
CA GLN A 40 8.22 2.19 -11.34
C GLN A 40 8.75 2.74 -12.67
N ALA A 41 9.23 1.89 -13.58
CA ALA A 41 9.63 2.30 -14.91
C ALA A 41 8.46 2.89 -15.70
N MET A 42 7.27 2.28 -15.64
CA MET A 42 6.06 2.81 -16.27
C MET A 42 5.62 4.14 -15.65
N ARG A 43 5.65 4.25 -14.33
CA ARG A 43 5.26 5.49 -13.62
C ARG A 43 6.23 6.65 -13.89
N ARG A 44 7.54 6.38 -14.02
CA ARG A 44 8.55 7.38 -14.43
C ARG A 44 8.37 7.85 -15.88
N ALA A 45 7.91 6.96 -16.76
CA ALA A 45 7.62 7.31 -18.15
C ALA A 45 6.33 8.13 -18.28
N TRP A 46 5.49 8.15 -17.24
CA TRP A 46 4.23 8.90 -17.21
C TRP A 46 4.51 10.41 -17.23
N PRO A 47 3.88 11.19 -18.13
CA PRO A 47 4.10 12.63 -18.20
C PRO A 47 3.72 13.30 -16.88
N ALA A 48 4.60 14.16 -16.38
CA ALA A 48 4.48 14.85 -15.09
C ALA A 48 3.27 15.80 -14.99
N ARG A 49 2.52 16.02 -16.08
CA ARG A 49 1.34 16.88 -16.12
C ARG A 49 0.14 16.15 -16.71
N PRO A 50 -0.95 16.00 -15.94
CA PRO A 50 -2.24 15.68 -16.52
C PRO A 50 -2.64 16.80 -17.48
N GLY A 51 -2.88 16.48 -18.75
CA GLY A 51 -3.23 17.45 -19.79
C GLY A 51 -2.30 17.46 -21.00
N ASP A 52 -1.08 16.96 -20.89
CA ASP A 52 -0.27 16.57 -22.04
C ASP A 52 -0.69 15.13 -22.37
N ASP A 53 -1.62 14.97 -23.31
CA ASP A 53 -2.06 13.75 -24.00
C ASP A 53 -1.57 12.41 -23.38
N ALA A 54 -1.99 12.13 -22.14
CA ALA A 54 -1.85 10.78 -21.61
C ALA A 54 -2.72 9.89 -22.50
N ASP A 55 -2.07 9.14 -23.38
CA ASP A 55 -2.71 8.23 -24.30
C ASP A 55 -3.57 7.24 -23.48
N GLU A 56 -4.84 7.05 -23.88
CA GLU A 56 -5.73 6.05 -23.26
C GLU A 56 -5.04 4.67 -23.20
N ASP A 57 -4.20 4.38 -24.19
CA ASP A 57 -3.41 3.15 -24.24
C ASP A 57 -2.32 3.08 -23.13
N GLU A 58 -1.75 4.21 -22.72
CA GLU A 58 -0.77 4.24 -21.62
C GLU A 58 -1.45 4.04 -20.25
N LEU A 59 -2.61 4.67 -20.05
CA LEU A 59 -3.46 4.44 -18.88
C LEU A 59 -3.88 2.98 -18.78
N ALA A 60 -4.31 2.39 -19.89
CA ALA A 60 -4.70 0.99 -19.93
C ALA A 60 -3.50 0.05 -19.62
N ARG A 61 -2.31 0.36 -20.12
CA ARG A 61 -1.09 -0.42 -19.82
C ARG A 61 -0.70 -0.34 -18.34
N LEU A 62 -0.77 0.85 -17.75
CA LEU A 62 -0.50 1.03 -16.31
C LEU A 62 -1.52 0.24 -15.48
N GLY A 63 -2.81 0.35 -15.81
CA GLY A 63 -3.86 -0.41 -15.15
C GLY A 63 -3.65 -1.92 -15.24
N ALA A 64 -3.24 -2.43 -16.40
CA ALA A 64 -2.95 -3.86 -16.60
C ALA A 64 -1.76 -4.35 -15.74
N VAL A 65 -0.73 -3.51 -15.55
CA VAL A 65 0.39 -3.83 -14.66
C VAL A 65 -0.05 -3.84 -13.20
N ASP A 66 -0.86 -2.87 -12.78
CA ASP A 66 -1.40 -2.83 -11.41
C ASP A 66 -2.29 -4.05 -11.13
N GLU A 67 -3.14 -4.45 -12.09
CA GLU A 67 -3.99 -5.65 -11.99
C GLU A 67 -3.15 -6.94 -11.89
N ASP A 68 -2.13 -7.13 -12.74
CA ASP A 68 -1.26 -8.30 -12.72
C ASP A 68 -0.47 -8.38 -11.41
N ASN A 69 0.10 -7.25 -10.96
CA ASN A 69 0.83 -7.18 -9.71
C ASN A 69 -0.07 -7.49 -8.50
N THR A 70 -1.30 -6.98 -8.49
CA THR A 70 -2.29 -7.23 -7.43
C THR A 70 -2.68 -8.70 -7.39
N ALA A 71 -3.00 -9.30 -8.54
CA ALA A 71 -3.34 -10.73 -8.63
C ALA A 71 -2.18 -11.63 -8.16
N TRP A 72 -0.96 -11.28 -8.55
CA TRP A 72 0.23 -11.99 -8.11
C TRP A 72 0.47 -11.84 -6.59
N LEU A 73 0.43 -10.62 -6.05
CA LEU A 73 0.61 -10.38 -4.62
C LEU A 73 -0.45 -11.08 -3.77
N ARG A 74 -1.70 -11.15 -4.26
CA ARG A 74 -2.77 -11.91 -3.61
C ARG A 74 -2.42 -13.38 -3.46
N ASN A 75 -1.85 -14.01 -4.50
CA ASN A 75 -1.40 -15.40 -4.44
C ASN A 75 -0.25 -15.56 -3.43
N VAL A 76 0.69 -14.63 -3.41
CA VAL A 76 1.80 -14.63 -2.43
C VAL A 76 1.26 -14.54 -1.01
N VAL A 77 0.34 -13.60 -0.75
CA VAL A 77 -0.29 -13.44 0.57
C VAL A 77 -1.07 -14.68 0.99
N ALA A 78 -1.78 -15.31 0.06
CA ALA A 78 -2.51 -16.54 0.34
C ALA A 78 -1.60 -17.74 0.67
N GLU A 79 -0.42 -17.80 0.08
CA GLU A 79 0.53 -18.91 0.26
C GLU A 79 1.47 -18.69 1.45
N HIS A 80 1.99 -17.47 1.62
CA HIS A 80 3.06 -17.17 2.57
C HIS A 80 2.63 -16.23 3.72
N GLY A 81 1.46 -15.61 3.66
CA GLY A 81 1.12 -14.45 4.48
C GLY A 81 1.77 -13.17 3.93
N TRP A 82 1.86 -12.13 4.75
CA TRP A 82 2.52 -10.88 4.34
C TRP A 82 4.01 -11.11 4.10
N PRO A 83 4.58 -10.67 2.95
CA PRO A 83 6.00 -10.76 2.68
C PRO A 83 6.78 -9.75 3.53
N ASP A 84 7.03 -10.10 4.78
CA ASP A 84 7.73 -9.27 5.75
C ASP A 84 9.27 -9.39 5.62
N SER A 85 10.00 -8.61 6.44
CA SER A 85 11.46 -8.58 6.38
C SER A 85 12.13 -9.89 6.77
N SER A 86 11.44 -10.77 7.49
CA SER A 86 11.96 -12.09 7.85
C SER A 86 11.90 -13.06 6.66
N LEU A 87 10.93 -12.89 5.77
CA LEU A 87 10.74 -13.72 4.58
C LEU A 87 11.57 -13.21 3.39
N VAL A 88 11.56 -11.91 3.11
CA VAL A 88 12.13 -11.33 1.88
C VAL A 88 13.18 -10.23 2.11
N GLY A 89 13.55 -9.97 3.37
CA GLY A 89 14.42 -8.87 3.75
C GLY A 89 13.70 -7.51 3.71
N GLU A 90 14.34 -6.46 4.26
CA GLU A 90 13.73 -5.11 4.36
C GLU A 90 13.35 -4.55 2.99
N ALA A 91 14.22 -4.69 1.99
CA ALA A 91 13.94 -4.21 0.63
C ALA A 91 12.74 -4.94 0.00
N GLY A 92 12.66 -6.27 0.13
CA GLY A 92 11.54 -7.04 -0.41
C GLY A 92 10.22 -6.74 0.31
N ALA A 93 10.25 -6.47 1.63
CA ALA A 93 9.07 -6.07 2.38
C ALA A 93 8.55 -4.69 1.93
N HIS A 94 9.46 -3.75 1.64
CA HIS A 94 9.12 -2.46 1.04
C HIS A 94 8.55 -2.62 -0.38
N ASP A 95 9.13 -3.51 -1.19
CA ASP A 95 8.62 -3.82 -2.53
C ASP A 95 7.20 -4.39 -2.48
N ALA A 96 6.91 -5.30 -1.54
CA ALA A 96 5.57 -5.86 -1.33
C ALA A 96 4.56 -4.77 -0.94
N TRP A 97 4.95 -3.86 -0.03
CA TRP A 97 4.13 -2.69 0.31
C TRP A 97 3.85 -1.82 -0.91
N LEU A 98 4.84 -1.56 -1.76
CA LEU A 98 4.66 -0.69 -2.92
C LEU A 98 3.66 -1.27 -3.93
N LEU A 99 3.67 -2.59 -4.15
CA LEU A 99 2.65 -3.24 -4.97
C LEU A 99 1.26 -3.15 -4.34
N ALA A 100 1.12 -3.34 -3.02
CA ALA A 100 -0.14 -3.16 -2.30
C ALA A 100 -0.63 -1.71 -2.35
N GLN A 101 0.28 -0.74 -2.30
CA GLN A 101 -0.01 0.69 -2.44
C GLN A 101 -0.68 1.02 -3.79
N HIS A 102 -0.36 0.28 -4.85
CA HIS A 102 -0.90 0.48 -6.20
C HIS A 102 -2.14 -0.38 -6.52
N ALA A 103 -2.64 -1.16 -5.58
CA ALA A 103 -3.85 -1.98 -5.74
C ALA A 103 -5.16 -1.17 -5.61
N ASP A 104 -5.21 0.06 -6.12
CA ASP A 104 -6.37 0.97 -5.99
C ASP A 104 -7.66 0.45 -6.63
N HIS A 105 -7.53 -0.40 -7.65
CA HIS A 105 -8.67 -1.03 -8.33
C HIS A 105 -9.31 -2.14 -7.48
N ASP A 106 -8.63 -2.61 -6.41
CA ASP A 106 -9.11 -3.64 -5.48
C ASP A 106 -9.02 -3.16 -4.02
N PRO A 107 -9.89 -2.23 -3.60
CA PRO A 107 -9.84 -1.64 -2.26
C PRO A 107 -10.09 -2.65 -1.13
N VAL A 108 -10.69 -3.79 -1.44
CA VAL A 108 -10.89 -4.87 -0.46
C VAL A 108 -9.57 -5.55 -0.14
N PHE A 109 -8.82 -5.95 -1.17
CA PHE A 109 -7.49 -6.53 -1.00
C PHE A 109 -6.49 -5.52 -0.43
N GLN A 110 -6.55 -4.27 -0.86
CA GLN A 110 -5.69 -3.21 -0.31
C GLN A 110 -5.92 -3.03 1.21
N ALA A 111 -7.17 -3.12 1.67
CA ALA A 111 -7.48 -3.08 3.09
C ALA A 111 -7.02 -4.35 3.85
N GLU A 112 -7.09 -5.52 3.24
CA GLU A 112 -6.53 -6.77 3.78
C GLU A 112 -4.99 -6.65 3.93
N CYS A 113 -4.31 -6.13 2.92
CA CYS A 113 -2.87 -5.84 2.98
C CYS A 113 -2.52 -4.87 4.12
N LEU A 114 -3.35 -3.85 4.37
CA LEU A 114 -3.16 -2.92 5.48
C LEU A 114 -3.17 -3.62 6.84
N GLU A 115 -4.11 -4.54 7.08
CA GLU A 115 -4.20 -5.31 8.33
C GLU A 115 -2.98 -6.22 8.53
N LEU A 116 -2.55 -6.88 7.46
CA LEU A 116 -1.38 -7.76 7.48
C LEU A 116 -0.08 -6.97 7.70
N LEU A 117 0.07 -5.83 7.03
CA LEU A 117 1.21 -4.93 7.21
C LEU A 117 1.26 -4.37 8.63
N ALA A 118 0.10 -4.02 9.23
CA ALA A 118 0.04 -3.56 10.61
C ALA A 118 0.54 -4.62 11.58
N ALA A 119 0.13 -5.88 11.41
CA ALA A 119 0.62 -6.98 12.23
C ALA A 119 2.15 -7.20 12.05
N ALA A 120 2.67 -7.03 10.84
CA ALA A 120 4.11 -7.11 10.58
C ALA A 120 4.88 -5.95 11.24
N VAL A 121 4.33 -4.73 11.26
CA VAL A 121 4.92 -3.58 11.98
C VAL A 121 4.91 -3.83 13.48
N ASP A 122 3.83 -4.33 14.05
CA ASP A 122 3.72 -4.65 15.49
C ASP A 122 4.77 -5.68 15.93
N SER A 123 5.14 -6.60 15.03
CA SER A 123 6.21 -7.58 15.27
C SER A 123 7.62 -7.07 14.94
N GLY A 124 7.76 -5.83 14.47
CA GLY A 124 9.04 -5.25 14.04
C GLY A 124 9.56 -5.79 12.70
N ALA A 125 8.71 -6.45 11.92
CA ALA A 125 9.07 -7.08 10.64
C ALA A 125 8.69 -6.24 9.40
N ALA A 126 8.19 -5.01 9.58
CA ALA A 126 7.87 -4.09 8.49
C ALA A 126 8.06 -2.63 8.94
N SER A 127 8.06 -1.71 7.97
CA SER A 127 8.28 -0.27 8.18
C SER A 127 7.00 0.43 8.69
N PRO A 128 7.05 1.15 9.83
CA PRO A 128 5.94 2.01 10.25
C PRO A 128 5.63 3.14 9.24
N ALA A 129 6.62 3.61 8.48
CA ALA A 129 6.41 4.59 7.43
C ALA A 129 5.56 4.02 6.29
N ASP A 130 5.85 2.79 5.84
CA ASP A 130 5.07 2.10 4.80
C ASP A 130 3.62 1.89 5.27
N LEU A 131 3.43 1.51 6.53
CA LEU A 131 2.10 1.40 7.15
C LEU A 131 1.35 2.74 7.11
N ALA A 132 2.02 3.86 7.43
CA ALA A 132 1.41 5.18 7.40
C ALA A 132 0.91 5.57 6.00
N TYR A 133 1.70 5.31 4.95
CA TYR A 133 1.30 5.55 3.57
C TYR A 133 0.10 4.70 3.15
N LEU A 134 0.12 3.40 3.43
CA LEU A 134 -0.98 2.51 3.07
C LEU A 134 -2.24 2.83 3.89
N THR A 135 -2.10 3.23 5.16
CA THR A 135 -3.21 3.69 5.99
C THR A 135 -3.95 4.85 5.32
N ASP A 136 -3.24 5.89 4.93
CA ASP A 136 -3.86 7.06 4.29
C ASP A 136 -4.49 6.68 2.94
N ARG A 137 -3.86 5.78 2.18
CA ARG A 137 -4.39 5.31 0.90
C ARG A 137 -5.74 4.60 1.06
N VAL A 138 -5.82 3.66 1.99
CA VAL A 138 -7.06 2.93 2.29
C VAL A 138 -8.13 3.87 2.87
N ARG A 139 -7.76 4.79 3.76
CA ARG A 139 -8.70 5.78 4.28
C ARG A 139 -9.26 6.67 3.18
N ARG A 140 -8.40 7.14 2.27
CA ARG A 140 -8.83 7.90 1.10
C ARG A 140 -9.84 7.12 0.24
N ALA A 141 -9.59 5.86 -0.04
CA ALA A 141 -10.49 5.01 -0.81
C ALA A 141 -11.87 4.86 -0.15
N ARG A 142 -11.93 4.92 1.18
CA ARG A 142 -13.17 4.90 1.97
C ARG A 142 -13.87 6.27 2.10
N GLY A 143 -13.25 7.35 1.62
CA GLY A 143 -13.74 8.73 1.80
C GLY A 143 -13.45 9.32 3.19
N ASP A 144 -12.59 8.68 3.98
CA ASP A 144 -12.16 9.13 5.29
C ASP A 144 -11.05 10.19 5.20
N LEU A 145 -10.90 10.99 6.27
CA LEU A 145 -9.77 11.90 6.43
C LEU A 145 -8.48 11.09 6.62
N GLN A 146 -7.39 11.50 5.94
CA GLN A 146 -6.08 10.89 6.14
C GLN A 146 -5.48 11.24 7.52
N LEU A 147 -4.53 10.41 8.00
CA LEU A 147 -3.91 10.58 9.30
C LEU A 147 -2.50 11.17 9.24
N TYR A 148 -1.77 10.88 8.17
CA TYR A 148 -0.34 11.18 8.03
C TYR A 148 -0.03 12.22 6.95
N GLY A 149 -1.02 12.66 6.17
CA GLY A 149 -0.85 13.66 5.12
C GLY A 149 -0.03 13.15 3.93
N THR A 150 -0.11 11.86 3.60
CA THR A 150 0.68 11.26 2.52
C THR A 150 -0.01 11.32 1.17
N GLN A 151 -1.32 11.57 1.12
CA GLN A 151 -2.11 11.56 -0.11
C GLN A 151 -2.42 12.98 -0.59
N PHE A 152 -2.14 13.23 -1.86
CA PHE A 152 -2.34 14.50 -2.54
C PHE A 152 -3.25 14.32 -3.75
N TRP A 153 -3.86 15.41 -4.21
CA TRP A 153 -4.70 15.44 -5.41
C TRP A 153 -4.66 16.80 -6.09
N ARG A 154 -5.05 16.83 -7.37
CA ARG A 154 -5.09 18.07 -8.19
C ARG A 154 -6.50 18.59 -8.46
N GLY A 155 -7.50 18.13 -7.73
CA GLY A 155 -8.91 18.38 -8.03
C GLY A 155 -9.51 17.34 -8.97
N ALA A 156 -10.83 17.44 -9.20
CA ALA A 156 -11.56 16.44 -9.98
C ALA A 156 -11.18 16.42 -11.47
N ASP A 157 -10.69 17.54 -11.99
CA ASP A 157 -10.21 17.70 -13.38
C ASP A 157 -8.73 17.33 -13.57
N GLY A 158 -8.01 17.04 -12.48
CA GLY A 158 -6.59 16.73 -12.50
C GLY A 158 -5.67 17.92 -12.84
N LEU A 159 -6.22 19.11 -13.12
CA LEU A 159 -5.48 20.28 -13.64
C LEU A 159 -5.10 21.28 -12.54
N GLY A 160 -5.66 21.14 -11.33
CA GLY A 160 -5.40 22.05 -10.22
C GLY A 160 -4.00 21.91 -9.63
N GLU A 161 -3.66 22.83 -8.71
CA GLU A 161 -2.47 22.68 -7.89
C GLU A 161 -2.53 21.39 -7.06
N LEU A 162 -1.38 20.73 -6.91
CA LEU A 162 -1.27 19.57 -6.06
C LEU A 162 -1.45 19.96 -4.59
N ARG A 163 -2.46 19.44 -3.95
CA ARG A 163 -2.83 19.75 -2.56
C ARG A 163 -2.98 18.48 -1.74
N PRO A 164 -2.64 18.52 -0.44
CA PRO A 164 -2.94 17.40 0.43
C PRO A 164 -4.46 17.19 0.52
N GLN A 165 -4.88 15.96 0.55
CA GLN A 165 -6.27 15.64 0.88
C GLN A 165 -6.57 15.99 2.35
N PRO A 166 -7.86 16.14 2.75
CA PRO A 166 -8.21 16.53 4.12
C PRO A 166 -7.61 15.60 5.18
N ILE A 167 -7.04 16.22 6.23
CA ILE A 167 -6.29 15.55 7.29
C ILE A 167 -7.09 15.60 8.60
N ALA A 168 -7.18 14.48 9.31
CA ALA A 168 -7.77 14.41 10.64
C ALA A 168 -6.83 15.03 11.67
N GLU A 169 -7.38 15.79 12.63
CA GLU A 169 -6.64 16.39 13.74
C GLU A 169 -5.29 16.99 13.31
N PRO A 170 -5.30 18.06 12.48
CA PRO A 170 -4.07 18.57 11.87
C PRO A 170 -3.05 19.07 12.90
N ASP A 171 -3.49 19.51 14.08
CA ASP A 171 -2.60 19.95 15.16
C ASP A 171 -1.72 18.82 15.73
N ARG A 172 -2.12 17.57 15.51
CA ARG A 172 -1.36 16.38 15.94
C ARG A 172 -0.66 15.66 14.79
N LEU A 173 -0.67 16.23 13.59
CA LEU A 173 -0.14 15.59 12.39
C LEU A 173 1.35 15.23 12.53
N ASP A 174 2.19 16.18 12.92
CA ASP A 174 3.63 15.96 13.02
C ASP A 174 4.00 15.01 14.15
N GLU A 175 3.21 14.96 15.24
CA GLU A 175 3.37 13.95 16.29
C GLU A 175 3.16 12.54 15.71
N ARG A 176 2.07 12.34 14.95
CA ARG A 176 1.79 11.04 14.31
C ARG A 176 2.85 10.67 13.28
N ARG A 177 3.29 11.64 12.47
CA ARG A 177 4.33 11.44 11.47
C ARG A 177 5.65 11.02 12.10
N ALA A 178 6.07 11.71 13.15
CA ALA A 178 7.29 11.36 13.88
C ALA A 178 7.21 9.95 14.50
N ALA A 179 6.07 9.57 15.08
CA ALA A 179 5.85 8.23 15.61
C ALA A 179 5.92 7.13 14.53
N ALA A 180 5.59 7.46 13.27
CA ALA A 180 5.71 6.57 12.12
C ALA A 180 7.08 6.66 11.40
N GLY A 181 8.05 7.42 11.93
CA GLY A 181 9.35 7.62 11.30
C GLY A 181 9.33 8.53 10.06
N LEU A 182 8.26 9.32 9.89
CA LEU A 182 8.13 10.29 8.79
C LEU A 182 8.66 11.67 9.22
N GLY A 183 9.26 12.39 8.30
CA GLY A 183 9.67 13.79 8.50
C GLY A 183 8.49 14.74 8.65
N PRO A 184 8.72 16.02 9.06
CA PRO A 184 7.69 17.04 9.22
C PRO A 184 6.83 17.20 7.97
N PHE A 185 5.53 17.48 8.17
CA PHE A 185 4.58 17.57 7.05
C PHE A 185 4.91 18.71 6.08
N ASP A 186 5.33 19.86 6.57
CA ASP A 186 5.65 21.01 5.70
C ASP A 186 6.82 20.72 4.75
N GLU A 187 7.83 19.98 5.21
CA GLU A 187 8.95 19.55 4.37
C GLU A 187 8.46 18.58 3.29
N TYR A 188 7.66 17.59 3.66
CA TYR A 188 7.07 16.65 2.72
C TYR A 188 6.15 17.35 1.71
N ARG A 189 5.30 18.27 2.17
CA ARG A 189 4.44 19.08 1.31
C ARG A 189 5.26 19.88 0.29
N ALA A 190 6.35 20.50 0.73
CA ALA A 190 7.24 21.26 -0.16
C ALA A 190 7.87 20.37 -1.24
N LEU A 191 8.28 19.14 -0.92
CA LEU A 191 8.78 18.16 -1.89
C LEU A 191 7.71 17.76 -2.90
N MET A 192 6.47 17.56 -2.45
CA MET A 192 5.37 17.15 -3.32
C MET A 192 4.90 18.26 -4.24
N THR A 193 4.90 19.52 -3.78
CA THR A 193 4.41 20.68 -4.55
C THR A 193 5.46 21.35 -5.39
N ASN A 194 6.74 21.21 -5.05
CA ASN A 194 7.88 21.72 -5.79
C ASN A 194 8.90 20.59 -6.00
N PRO A 195 8.59 19.58 -6.82
CA PRO A 195 9.59 18.58 -7.16
C PRO A 195 10.80 19.31 -7.78
N ARG A 196 11.97 19.13 -7.18
CA ARG A 196 13.22 19.61 -7.80
C ARG A 196 13.45 18.77 -9.05
N ASP A 197 13.67 19.45 -10.17
CA ASP A 197 14.00 18.88 -11.47
C ASP A 197 15.12 17.86 -11.40
#